data_696350cdd9ef911c7e562314d109afeb
#
_entry.id   696350cdd9ef911c7e562314d109afeb
#
_cell.length_a   1.000
_cell.length_b   1.000
_cell.length_c   1.000
_cell.angle_alpha   90.00
_cell.angle_beta   90.00
_cell.angle_gamma   90.00
#
_symmetry.space_group_name_H-M   'P 1'
#
loop_
_entity.id
_entity.type
_entity.pdbx_description
1 polymer ?
#
loop_
_entity_poly.entity_id
_entity_poly.type
_entity_poly.pdbx_seq_one_letter_code
_entity_poly.pdbx_strand_id
1 'polypeptide(L)'
;MRDLSTLPNLRVALVQTTLAWHDREANYAHFEVLLEQVGEVDLVILPEMFTTGFSMQSESLCEPENGPTYKWLKAQAKKCNAVITGSVIIQAADGSHRNRLLWARPDGEILHYDKRHLFRMAGEHKHYTPGLQQALFEVNGWRVRPLICYDLRFPVWSRDPHGTDLLLY
;
A
#
# COMPACT_ATOMS: atom_id res chain seq x y z
N MET A 1 22.06 -5.48 16.22
CA MET A 1 21.62 -5.65 14.83
C MET A 1 20.98 -7.04 14.76
N ARG A 2 19.81 -7.17 14.15
CA ARG A 2 19.14 -8.47 14.01
C ARG A 2 19.89 -9.32 13.00
N ASP A 3 20.07 -10.61 13.27
CA ASP A 3 20.65 -11.54 12.31
C ASP A 3 19.59 -11.92 11.25
N LEU A 4 19.76 -11.43 10.04
CA LEU A 4 18.86 -11.71 8.91
C LEU A 4 19.18 -13.02 8.20
N SER A 5 20.34 -13.63 8.47
CA SER A 5 20.75 -14.89 7.84
C SER A 5 19.88 -16.09 8.26
N THR A 6 19.16 -15.95 9.36
CA THR A 6 18.24 -16.96 9.90
C THR A 6 16.82 -16.86 9.31
N LEU A 7 16.53 -15.79 8.56
CA LEU A 7 15.23 -15.60 7.93
C LEU A 7 15.14 -16.35 6.59
N PRO A 8 13.95 -16.86 6.22
CA PRO A 8 13.73 -17.38 4.89
C PRO A 8 13.90 -16.28 3.83
N ASN A 9 14.23 -16.66 2.61
CA ASN A 9 14.22 -15.71 1.50
C ASN A 9 12.84 -15.08 1.36
N LEU A 10 12.78 -13.78 1.12
CA LEU A 10 11.55 -13.06 0.83
C LEU A 10 11.41 -12.90 -0.70
N ARG A 11 10.42 -13.54 -1.27
CA ARG A 11 10.09 -13.41 -2.71
C ARG A 11 9.11 -12.26 -2.89
N VAL A 12 9.52 -11.26 -3.65
CA VAL A 12 8.74 -10.02 -3.83
C VAL A 12 8.43 -9.82 -5.31
N ALA A 13 7.17 -9.56 -5.64
CA ALA A 13 6.75 -9.09 -6.94
C ALA A 13 6.42 -7.59 -6.90
N LEU A 14 7.08 -6.83 -7.78
CA LEU A 14 6.77 -5.42 -8.02
C LEU A 14 5.91 -5.33 -9.27
N VAL A 15 4.66 -4.85 -9.12
CA VAL A 15 3.75 -4.69 -10.25
C VAL A 15 3.83 -3.25 -10.75
N GLN A 16 4.66 -3.05 -11.76
CA GLN A 16 4.80 -1.76 -12.44
C GLN A 16 3.99 -1.78 -13.74
N THR A 17 2.93 -0.98 -13.81
CA THR A 17 2.01 -0.96 -14.94
C THR A 17 1.35 0.42 -15.11
N THR A 18 0.70 0.63 -16.25
CA THR A 18 -0.19 1.78 -16.46
C THR A 18 -1.52 1.56 -15.75
N LEU A 19 -2.09 2.64 -15.24
CA LEU A 19 -3.40 2.62 -14.57
C LEU A 19 -4.47 3.26 -15.47
N ALA A 20 -5.66 2.68 -15.49
CA ALA A 20 -6.84 3.30 -16.03
C ALA A 20 -7.23 4.49 -15.13
N TRP A 21 -7.22 5.70 -15.72
CA TRP A 21 -7.43 6.94 -14.96
C TRP A 21 -8.86 7.01 -14.43
N HIS A 22 -9.01 7.10 -13.11
CA HIS A 22 -10.28 7.18 -12.37
C HIS A 22 -11.24 5.99 -12.61
N ASP A 23 -10.76 4.87 -13.15
CA ASP A 23 -11.57 3.68 -13.41
C ASP A 23 -11.12 2.51 -12.52
N ARG A 24 -11.79 2.39 -11.36
CA ARG A 24 -11.48 1.36 -10.36
C ARG A 24 -11.70 -0.05 -10.89
N GLU A 25 -12.81 -0.26 -11.59
CA GLU A 25 -13.18 -1.59 -12.09
C GLU A 25 -12.20 -2.08 -13.18
N ALA A 26 -11.83 -1.17 -14.10
CA ALA A 26 -10.81 -1.48 -15.09
C ALA A 26 -9.46 -1.80 -14.44
N ASN A 27 -9.07 -1.06 -13.39
CA ASN A 27 -7.85 -1.34 -12.65
C ASN A 27 -7.91 -2.69 -11.91
N TYR A 28 -9.02 -3.03 -11.28
CA TYR A 28 -9.19 -4.35 -10.64
C TYR A 28 -9.02 -5.47 -11.65
N ALA A 29 -9.74 -5.42 -12.79
CA ALA A 29 -9.65 -6.43 -13.83
C ALA A 29 -8.22 -6.56 -14.38
N HIS A 30 -7.53 -5.44 -14.58
CA HIS A 30 -6.14 -5.41 -15.02
C HIS A 30 -5.20 -6.06 -14.00
N PHE A 31 -5.32 -5.73 -12.73
CA PHE A 31 -4.50 -6.34 -11.68
C PHE A 31 -4.79 -7.81 -11.47
N GLU A 32 -6.04 -8.28 -11.63
CA GLU A 32 -6.36 -9.70 -11.55
C GLU A 32 -5.58 -10.51 -12.58
N VAL A 33 -5.51 -10.02 -13.82
CA VAL A 33 -4.73 -10.67 -14.89
C VAL A 33 -3.22 -10.68 -14.55
N LEU A 34 -2.69 -9.58 -14.00
CA LEU A 34 -1.28 -9.52 -13.62
C LEU A 34 -0.96 -10.43 -12.43
N LEU A 35 -1.84 -10.48 -11.43
CA LEU A 35 -1.67 -11.32 -10.24
C LEU A 35 -1.66 -12.82 -10.58
N GLU A 36 -2.38 -13.26 -11.61
CA GLU A 36 -2.33 -14.64 -12.10
C GLU A 36 -0.96 -15.03 -12.66
N GLN A 37 -0.14 -14.05 -13.07
CA GLN A 37 1.18 -14.26 -13.65
C GLN A 37 2.32 -14.18 -12.62
N VAL A 38 2.05 -13.73 -11.40
CA VAL A 38 3.09 -13.46 -10.40
C VAL A 38 3.79 -14.74 -9.91
N GLY A 39 3.13 -15.90 -9.96
CA GLY A 39 3.67 -17.15 -9.42
C GLY A 39 3.70 -17.18 -7.89
N GLU A 40 4.57 -18.02 -7.34
CA GLU A 40 4.75 -18.14 -5.88
C GLU A 40 5.61 -17.00 -5.31
N VAL A 41 5.01 -16.11 -4.57
CA VAL A 41 5.66 -14.97 -3.89
C VAL A 41 5.13 -14.81 -2.47
N ASP A 42 5.84 -14.05 -1.66
CA ASP A 42 5.46 -13.75 -0.27
C ASP A 42 4.80 -12.37 -0.14
N LEU A 43 5.21 -11.43 -1.03
CA LEU A 43 4.74 -10.04 -1.03
C LEU A 43 4.55 -9.54 -2.46
N VAL A 44 3.37 -8.98 -2.75
CA VAL A 44 3.07 -8.27 -3.99
C VAL A 44 2.90 -6.78 -3.69
N ILE A 45 3.59 -5.94 -4.45
CA ILE A 45 3.56 -4.49 -4.29
C ILE A 45 2.90 -3.85 -5.52
N LEU A 46 1.74 -3.23 -5.31
CA LEU A 46 0.98 -2.47 -6.30
C LEU A 46 1.37 -0.98 -6.24
N PRO A 47 1.08 -0.20 -7.30
CA PRO A 47 1.39 1.24 -7.34
C PRO A 47 0.68 2.08 -6.28
N GLU A 48 1.16 3.34 -6.11
CA GLU A 48 0.44 4.39 -5.38
C GLU A 48 -0.90 4.68 -6.05
N MET A 49 -1.98 4.76 -5.25
CA MET A 49 -3.37 4.99 -5.71
C MET A 49 -3.75 4.05 -6.87
N PHE A 50 -3.46 2.75 -6.71
CA PHE A 50 -3.55 1.75 -7.78
C PHE A 50 -4.96 1.59 -8.36
N THR A 51 -5.99 2.01 -7.64
CA THR A 51 -7.40 1.92 -8.10
C THR A 51 -7.83 3.08 -8.99
N THR A 52 -7.13 4.22 -8.92
CA THR A 52 -7.58 5.46 -9.55
C THR A 52 -6.52 6.20 -10.37
N GLY A 53 -5.23 5.89 -10.13
CA GLY A 53 -4.13 6.76 -10.48
C GLY A 53 -3.96 7.90 -9.46
N PHE A 54 -2.80 8.58 -9.50
CA PHE A 54 -2.45 9.65 -8.56
C PHE A 54 -3.32 10.90 -8.81
N SER A 55 -4.42 11.02 -8.09
CA SER A 55 -5.45 12.04 -8.31
C SER A 55 -5.66 12.94 -7.09
N MET A 56 -6.03 14.20 -7.37
CA MET A 56 -6.44 15.18 -6.36
C MET A 56 -7.97 15.24 -6.17
N GLN A 57 -8.74 14.41 -6.89
CA GLN A 57 -10.20 14.33 -6.75
C GLN A 57 -10.61 13.41 -5.59
N SER A 58 -10.11 13.71 -4.39
CA SER A 58 -10.33 12.85 -3.23
C SER A 58 -11.81 12.66 -2.87
N GLU A 59 -12.63 13.70 -2.98
CA GLU A 59 -14.06 13.66 -2.63
C GLU A 59 -14.87 12.68 -3.48
N SER A 60 -14.60 12.65 -4.80
CA SER A 60 -15.36 11.82 -5.74
C SER A 60 -14.79 10.40 -5.89
N LEU A 61 -13.52 10.19 -5.54
CA LEU A 61 -12.80 8.93 -5.75
C LEU A 61 -12.56 8.14 -4.47
N CYS A 62 -12.76 8.74 -3.29
CA CYS A 62 -12.57 8.02 -2.03
C CYS A 62 -13.55 6.88 -1.87
N GLU A 63 -13.15 5.91 -1.10
CA GLU A 63 -14.02 4.86 -0.59
C GLU A 63 -13.93 4.81 0.94
N PRO A 64 -14.98 4.33 1.62
CA PRO A 64 -14.95 4.20 3.07
C PRO A 64 -13.97 3.10 3.50
N GLU A 65 -13.58 3.13 4.76
CA GLU A 65 -12.90 2.00 5.38
C GLU A 65 -13.74 0.72 5.24
N ASN A 66 -13.08 -0.40 4.98
CA ASN A 66 -13.72 -1.68 4.65
C ASN A 66 -14.60 -1.66 3.38
N GLY A 67 -14.36 -0.69 2.50
CA GLY A 67 -15.03 -0.54 1.21
C GLY A 67 -14.65 -1.60 0.16
N PRO A 68 -14.95 -1.32 -1.12
CA PRO A 68 -14.72 -2.27 -2.22
C PRO A 68 -13.26 -2.74 -2.33
N THR A 69 -12.28 -1.85 -2.23
CA THR A 69 -10.86 -2.22 -2.35
C THR A 69 -10.40 -3.13 -1.21
N TYR A 70 -10.89 -2.94 0.02
CA TYR A 70 -10.58 -3.85 1.12
C TYR A 70 -11.07 -5.27 0.83
N LYS A 71 -12.26 -5.42 0.27
CA LYS A 71 -12.85 -6.72 -0.09
C LYS A 71 -12.06 -7.38 -1.21
N TRP A 72 -11.73 -6.59 -2.23
CA TRP A 72 -10.94 -7.05 -3.37
C TRP A 72 -9.55 -7.51 -2.93
N LEU A 73 -8.83 -6.71 -2.14
CA LEU A 73 -7.50 -7.06 -1.63
C LEU A 73 -7.52 -8.33 -0.78
N LYS A 74 -8.52 -8.50 0.10
CA LYS A 74 -8.68 -9.75 0.89
C LYS A 74 -8.85 -10.97 -0.01
N ALA A 75 -9.66 -10.85 -1.05
CA ALA A 75 -9.87 -11.94 -2.00
C ALA A 75 -8.59 -12.29 -2.77
N GLN A 76 -7.87 -11.26 -3.27
CA GLN A 76 -6.65 -11.47 -4.02
C GLN A 76 -5.51 -12.00 -3.13
N ALA A 77 -5.31 -11.47 -1.93
CA ALA A 77 -4.30 -11.94 -0.99
C ALA A 77 -4.51 -13.41 -0.62
N LYS A 78 -5.75 -13.81 -0.41
CA LYS A 78 -6.11 -15.21 -0.18
C LYS A 78 -5.85 -16.09 -1.42
N LYS A 79 -6.22 -15.62 -2.62
CA LYS A 79 -6.03 -16.34 -3.90
C LYS A 79 -4.54 -16.57 -4.19
N CYS A 80 -3.71 -15.53 -3.98
CA CYS A 80 -2.27 -15.58 -4.21
C CYS A 80 -1.50 -16.25 -3.06
N ASN A 81 -2.14 -16.48 -1.91
CA ASN A 81 -1.48 -16.90 -0.66
C ASN A 81 -0.26 -16.02 -0.32
N ALA A 82 -0.38 -14.72 -0.55
CA ALA A 82 0.68 -13.71 -0.39
C ALA A 82 0.11 -12.43 0.23
N VAL A 83 0.98 -11.66 0.87
CA VAL A 83 0.61 -10.29 1.23
C VAL A 83 0.50 -9.45 -0.04
N ILE A 84 -0.57 -8.67 -0.17
CA ILE A 84 -0.72 -7.70 -1.27
C ILE A 84 -0.83 -6.29 -0.65
N THR A 85 -0.03 -5.36 -1.16
CA THR A 85 0.01 -3.99 -0.67
C THR A 85 -0.01 -2.98 -1.81
N GLY A 86 -0.65 -1.85 -1.57
CA GLY A 86 -0.72 -0.70 -2.47
C GLY A 86 -1.52 0.41 -1.82
N SER A 87 -1.42 1.65 -2.30
CA SER A 87 -2.21 2.73 -1.69
C SER A 87 -3.49 3.04 -2.46
N VAL A 88 -4.46 3.59 -1.74
CA VAL A 88 -5.79 3.94 -2.22
C VAL A 88 -6.26 5.25 -1.58
N ILE A 89 -7.29 5.86 -2.16
CA ILE A 89 -7.94 7.04 -1.61
C ILE A 89 -9.03 6.59 -0.64
N ILE A 90 -8.87 6.86 0.65
CA ILE A 90 -9.80 6.45 1.71
C ILE A 90 -10.40 7.68 2.39
N GLN A 91 -11.71 7.63 2.61
CA GLN A 91 -12.36 8.48 3.59
C GLN A 91 -12.27 7.81 4.97
N ALA A 92 -11.50 8.41 5.87
CA ALA A 92 -11.34 7.91 7.22
C ALA A 92 -12.58 8.22 8.09
N ALA A 93 -12.67 7.58 9.26
CA ALA A 93 -13.80 7.73 10.16
C ALA A 93 -14.03 9.18 10.64
N ASP A 94 -12.99 10.00 10.65
CA ASP A 94 -13.07 11.45 10.96
C ASP A 94 -13.55 12.30 9.78
N GLY A 95 -13.93 11.68 8.66
CA GLY A 95 -14.37 12.32 7.43
C GLY A 95 -13.24 12.86 6.55
N SER A 96 -11.99 12.81 7.00
CA SER A 96 -10.85 13.26 6.20
C SER A 96 -10.47 12.26 5.11
N HIS A 97 -9.86 12.75 4.02
CA HIS A 97 -9.34 11.89 2.95
C HIS A 97 -7.87 11.56 3.20
N ARG A 98 -7.50 10.32 2.96
CA ARG A 98 -6.15 9.78 3.16
C ARG A 98 -5.63 9.12 1.88
N ASN A 99 -4.37 9.31 1.59
CA ASN A 99 -3.61 8.42 0.73
C ASN A 99 -3.11 7.29 1.63
N ARG A 100 -3.84 6.15 1.63
CA ARG A 100 -3.65 5.05 2.58
C ARG A 100 -3.11 3.82 1.90
N LEU A 101 -1.94 3.36 2.32
CA LEU A 101 -1.44 2.05 1.97
C LEU A 101 -2.19 1.00 2.78
N LEU A 102 -2.71 0.00 2.08
CA LEU A 102 -3.33 -1.19 2.66
C LEU A 102 -2.34 -2.36 2.57
N TRP A 103 -2.22 -3.11 3.65
CA TRP A 103 -1.40 -4.30 3.76
C TRP A 103 -2.32 -5.50 4.03
N ALA A 104 -2.75 -6.16 2.94
CA ALA A 104 -3.71 -7.25 3.01
C ALA A 104 -2.98 -8.59 3.15
N ARG A 105 -3.25 -9.32 4.23
CA ARG A 105 -2.69 -10.62 4.52
C ARG A 105 -3.57 -11.76 3.96
N PRO A 106 -3.00 -12.94 3.67
CA PRO A 106 -3.76 -14.11 3.20
C PRO A 106 -4.86 -14.57 4.18
N ASP A 107 -4.65 -14.34 5.49
CA ASP A 107 -5.62 -14.68 6.54
C ASP A 107 -6.83 -13.73 6.60
N GLY A 108 -6.83 -12.66 5.79
CA GLY A 108 -7.89 -11.67 5.69
C GLY A 108 -7.73 -10.46 6.60
N GLU A 109 -6.65 -10.39 7.40
CA GLU A 109 -6.30 -9.18 8.13
C GLU A 109 -5.83 -8.08 7.15
N ILE A 110 -6.24 -6.83 7.39
CA ILE A 110 -5.70 -5.67 6.67
C ILE A 110 -5.19 -4.67 7.69
N LEU A 111 -3.89 -4.41 7.61
CA LEU A 111 -3.22 -3.30 8.29
C LEU A 111 -3.09 -2.12 7.35
N HIS A 112 -2.79 -0.92 7.87
CA HIS A 112 -2.66 0.25 7.03
C HIS A 112 -1.59 1.23 7.49
N TYR A 113 -1.15 2.08 6.55
CA TYR A 113 -0.30 3.23 6.78
C TYR A 113 -0.83 4.42 5.98
N ASP A 114 -1.04 5.57 6.64
CA ASP A 114 -1.42 6.82 5.98
C ASP A 114 -0.18 7.62 5.64
N LYS A 115 -0.07 8.06 4.39
CA LYS A 115 1.04 8.87 3.88
C LYS A 115 1.33 10.05 4.79
N ARG A 116 2.55 10.16 5.26
CA ARG A 116 2.98 11.25 6.15
C ARG A 116 3.28 12.53 5.37
N HIS A 117 4.03 12.43 4.28
CA HIS A 117 4.49 13.59 3.54
C HIS A 117 3.75 13.72 2.22
N LEU A 118 2.79 14.63 2.20
CA LEU A 118 1.98 14.91 1.03
C LEU A 118 2.77 15.72 -0.01
N PHE A 119 2.63 15.36 -1.28
CA PHE A 119 3.35 16.00 -2.38
C PHE A 119 2.77 17.37 -2.70
N ARG A 120 3.30 18.40 -2.02
CA ARG A 120 2.80 19.78 -2.08
C ARG A 120 2.87 20.37 -3.48
N MET A 121 3.83 19.96 -4.31
CA MET A 121 3.98 20.46 -5.69
C MET A 121 2.77 20.09 -6.57
N ALA A 122 2.14 18.92 -6.32
CA ALA A 122 0.89 18.53 -6.96
C ALA A 122 -0.36 19.02 -6.22
N GLY A 123 -0.20 19.75 -5.12
CA GLY A 123 -1.33 20.22 -4.32
C GLY A 123 -1.96 19.17 -3.41
N GLU A 124 -1.34 17.99 -3.24
CA GLU A 124 -1.90 16.86 -2.47
C GLU A 124 -2.37 17.29 -1.06
N HIS A 125 -1.64 18.20 -0.40
CA HIS A 125 -1.96 18.72 0.93
C HIS A 125 -3.26 19.54 1.02
N LYS A 126 -3.88 19.89 -0.12
CA LYS A 126 -5.17 20.59 -0.16
C LYS A 126 -6.35 19.63 -0.18
N HIS A 127 -6.10 18.36 -0.49
CA HIS A 127 -7.12 17.33 -0.71
C HIS A 127 -7.02 16.16 0.26
N TYR A 128 -5.84 15.97 0.86
CA TYR A 128 -5.57 14.86 1.76
C TYR A 128 -5.03 15.35 3.10
N THR A 129 -5.31 14.59 4.14
CA THR A 129 -4.77 14.78 5.48
C THR A 129 -3.61 13.82 5.72
N PRO A 130 -2.45 14.28 6.20
CA PRO A 130 -1.30 13.42 6.42
C PRO A 130 -1.52 12.46 7.59
N GLY A 131 -0.92 11.27 7.51
CA GLY A 131 -0.79 10.38 8.64
C GLY A 131 0.16 10.92 9.71
N LEU A 132 -0.02 10.47 10.95
CA LEU A 132 0.80 10.90 12.08
C LEU A 132 1.63 9.76 12.68
N GLN A 133 1.34 8.51 12.29
CA GLN A 133 1.95 7.33 12.86
C GLN A 133 2.85 6.62 11.85
N GLN A 134 3.96 6.10 12.33
CA GLN A 134 4.77 5.15 11.59
C GLN A 134 4.15 3.77 11.70
N ALA A 135 4.34 2.94 10.68
CA ALA A 135 3.92 1.54 10.70
C ALA A 135 5.13 0.61 10.53
N LEU A 136 5.03 -0.56 11.10
CA LEU A 136 5.96 -1.67 10.91
C LEU A 136 5.14 -2.94 10.77
N PHE A 137 5.19 -3.56 9.61
CA PHE A 137 4.44 -4.79 9.31
C PHE A 137 5.40 -5.97 9.22
N GLU A 138 4.84 -7.16 9.21
CA GLU A 138 5.64 -8.38 9.13
C GLU A 138 5.13 -9.30 8.02
N VAL A 139 6.08 -9.92 7.29
CA VAL A 139 5.85 -11.00 6.34
C VAL A 139 7.00 -12.01 6.44
N ASN A 140 6.69 -13.27 6.71
CA ASN A 140 7.68 -14.36 6.87
C ASN A 140 8.84 -14.01 7.81
N GLY A 141 8.54 -13.30 8.91
CA GLY A 141 9.53 -12.86 9.86
C GLY A 141 10.31 -11.58 9.47
N TRP A 142 10.16 -11.09 8.22
CA TRP A 142 10.75 -9.82 7.78
C TRP A 142 9.93 -8.63 8.28
N ARG A 143 10.60 -7.65 8.86
CA ARG A 143 9.99 -6.39 9.32
C ARG A 143 10.04 -5.37 8.20
N VAL A 144 8.87 -5.02 7.70
CA VAL A 144 8.70 -4.10 6.56
C VAL A 144 8.13 -2.78 7.05
N ARG A 145 8.82 -1.69 6.74
CA ARG A 145 8.31 -0.34 6.96
C ARG A 145 7.67 0.16 5.66
N PRO A 146 6.35 0.28 5.60
CA PRO A 146 5.66 0.83 4.44
C PRO A 146 5.74 2.36 4.47
N LEU A 147 6.01 2.93 3.31
CA LEU A 147 6.07 4.36 3.05
C LEU A 147 5.45 4.61 1.68
N ILE A 148 5.01 5.85 1.40
CA ILE A 148 4.35 6.18 0.14
C ILE A 148 5.10 7.32 -0.56
N CYS A 149 5.63 7.04 -1.76
CA CYS A 149 6.16 8.00 -2.74
C CYS A 149 7.01 9.12 -2.10
N TYR A 150 6.43 10.30 -1.85
CA TYR A 150 7.14 11.49 -1.38
C TYR A 150 7.75 11.35 0.02
N ASP A 151 7.33 10.35 0.82
CA ASP A 151 7.98 10.00 2.08
C ASP A 151 9.48 9.70 1.89
N LEU A 152 9.89 9.24 0.68
CA LEU A 152 11.29 9.01 0.31
C LEU A 152 12.19 10.25 0.53
N ARG A 153 11.65 11.45 0.40
CA ARG A 153 12.39 12.71 0.57
C ARG A 153 12.65 13.08 2.03
N PHE A 154 12.13 12.30 2.97
CA PHE A 154 12.22 12.61 4.40
C PHE A 154 12.88 11.47 5.18
N PRO A 155 14.23 11.30 5.05
CA PRO A 155 14.95 10.18 5.65
C PRO A 155 14.84 10.13 7.18
N VAL A 156 14.56 11.24 7.86
CA VAL A 156 14.30 11.27 9.31
C VAL A 156 13.04 10.47 9.64
N TRP A 157 12.03 10.50 8.74
CA TRP A 157 10.80 9.73 8.93
C TRP A 157 10.98 8.23 8.64
N SER A 158 11.77 7.90 7.66
CA SER A 158 12.06 6.50 7.30
C SER A 158 13.10 5.83 8.20
N ARG A 159 13.91 6.64 8.93
CA ARG A 159 14.87 6.10 9.91
C ARG A 159 14.11 5.40 11.03
N ASP A 160 14.52 4.18 11.33
CA ASP A 160 13.87 3.34 12.31
C ASP A 160 14.79 2.93 13.45
N PRO A 161 14.47 3.32 14.70
CA PRO A 161 15.13 2.78 15.88
C PRO A 161 14.64 1.37 16.26
N HIS A 162 13.57 0.84 15.63
CA HIS A 162 12.92 -0.41 16.01
C HIS A 162 13.33 -1.63 15.18
N GLY A 163 14.26 -1.47 14.26
CA GLY A 163 14.86 -2.57 13.50
C GLY A 163 14.04 -3.01 12.29
N THR A 164 13.82 -2.08 11.36
CA THR A 164 13.31 -2.38 10.01
C THR A 164 14.33 -3.21 9.23
N ASP A 165 13.87 -4.27 8.59
CA ASP A 165 14.68 -5.10 7.70
C ASP A 165 14.52 -4.65 6.24
N LEU A 166 13.34 -4.15 5.86
CA LEU A 166 13.00 -3.71 4.51
C LEU A 166 12.23 -2.38 4.53
N LEU A 167 12.69 -1.41 3.74
CA LEU A 167 11.94 -0.18 3.44
C LEU A 167 11.17 -0.37 2.13
N LEU A 168 9.86 -0.13 2.16
CA LEU A 168 8.98 -0.15 1.00
C LEU A 168 8.53 1.29 0.69
N TYR A 169 8.74 1.72 -0.55
CA TYR A 169 8.23 2.99 -1.05
C TYR A 169 7.31 2.78 -2.26
#